data_7b2f72c605a11aa41b36477466916dde
#
_entry.id   7b2f72c605a11aa41b36477466916dde
#
_cell.length_a   1.000
_cell.length_b   1.000
_cell.length_c   1.000
_cell.angle_alpha   90.00
_cell.angle_beta   90.00
_cell.angle_gamma   90.00
#
_symmetry.space_group_name_H-M   'P 1'
#
loop_
_entity.id
_entity.type
_entity.pdbx_description
1 polymer ?
#
loop_
_entity_poly.entity_id
_entity_poly.type
_entity_poly.pdbx_seq_one_letter_code
_entity_poly.pdbx_strand_id
1 'polypeptide(L)'
;GQDENKYDGFLQSSLYQEIFCNDFLGQVPPIDLKKEKQFHDFVMKLNDNEIINSAHDISDGGLLPCMIEMLLFNKLGIDINLPTKIQTPNEENLLFLHGWLFGEDQSRIIISTNKPDKLMEFSKSENIKIYCIGKTNNTGVVEIPKYDSICINKCLDLYNNTIPKLFP
;
A
#
# COMPACT_ATOMS: atom_id res chain seq x y z
N GLY A 1 11.59 -5.46 2.51
CA GLY A 1 10.29 -5.54 3.18
C GLY A 1 10.42 -6.15 4.56
N GLN A 2 9.60 -5.70 5.48
CA GLN A 2 9.47 -6.36 6.79
C GLN A 2 8.75 -7.70 6.60
N ASP A 3 8.88 -8.62 7.57
CA ASP A 3 8.12 -9.87 7.57
C ASP A 3 6.63 -9.52 7.69
N GLU A 4 5.79 -9.95 6.74
CA GLU A 4 4.36 -9.65 6.71
C GLU A 4 3.63 -10.05 8.00
N ASN A 5 4.13 -11.09 8.70
CA ASN A 5 3.56 -11.57 9.96
C ASN A 5 4.07 -10.80 11.20
N LYS A 6 5.05 -9.91 11.04
CA LYS A 6 5.64 -9.09 12.10
C LYS A 6 5.44 -7.60 11.87
N TYR A 7 4.82 -7.23 10.77
CA TYR A 7 4.60 -5.84 10.43
C TYR A 7 3.45 -5.27 11.25
N ASP A 8 3.76 -4.37 12.15
CA ASP A 8 2.77 -3.73 13.03
C ASP A 8 2.23 -2.42 12.44
N GLY A 9 2.89 -1.88 11.40
CA GLY A 9 2.57 -0.60 10.81
C GLY A 9 2.89 0.58 11.73
N PHE A 10 3.36 1.66 11.17
CA PHE A 10 3.69 2.85 11.95
C PHE A 10 2.55 3.87 11.82
N LEU A 11 1.69 3.92 12.84
CA LEU A 11 0.50 4.78 12.86
C LEU A 11 0.71 6.12 13.56
N GLN A 12 1.83 6.29 14.28
CA GLN A 12 2.16 7.53 14.96
C GLN A 12 2.62 8.61 13.97
N SER A 13 2.30 9.87 14.26
CA SER A 13 2.62 11.01 13.38
C SER A 13 2.17 10.81 11.92
N SER A 14 1.00 10.20 11.73
CA SER A 14 0.41 9.84 10.43
C SER A 14 -0.95 10.51 10.25
N LEU A 15 -1.45 10.54 9.02
CA LEU A 15 -2.83 10.96 8.74
C LEU A 15 -3.87 10.13 9.49
N TYR A 16 -3.60 8.83 9.70
CA TYR A 16 -4.47 7.98 10.51
C TYR A 16 -4.63 8.54 11.93
N GLN A 17 -3.53 8.89 12.58
CA GLN A 17 -3.57 9.44 13.94
C GLN A 17 -4.27 10.81 13.98
N GLU A 18 -4.00 11.66 13.01
CA GLU A 18 -4.68 12.95 12.88
C GLU A 18 -6.21 12.77 12.80
N ILE A 19 -6.68 11.92 11.90
CA ILE A 19 -8.11 11.75 11.61
C ILE A 19 -8.84 11.06 12.76
N PHE A 20 -8.26 10.01 13.35
CA PHE A 20 -8.93 9.17 14.34
C PHE A 20 -8.64 9.57 15.80
N CYS A 21 -7.49 10.17 16.07
CA CYS A 21 -7.08 10.58 17.42
C CYS A 21 -7.06 12.09 17.61
N ASN A 22 -7.23 12.88 16.54
CA ASN A 22 -7.09 14.33 16.52
C ASN A 22 -5.77 14.80 17.13
N ASP A 23 -4.68 14.09 16.84
CA ASP A 23 -3.36 14.26 17.40
C ASP A 23 -2.28 13.95 16.35
N PHE A 24 -1.14 14.65 16.45
CA PHE A 24 0.06 14.44 15.62
C PHE A 24 1.26 14.02 16.43
N LEU A 25 1.05 13.67 17.70
CA LEU A 25 2.15 13.33 18.61
C LEU A 25 2.65 11.91 18.34
N GLY A 26 3.92 11.71 18.60
CA GLY A 26 4.53 10.39 18.51
C GLY A 26 5.91 10.41 17.87
N GLN A 27 6.44 9.22 17.65
CA GLN A 27 7.72 9.03 16.99
C GLN A 27 7.51 9.04 15.46
N VAL A 28 8.51 9.49 14.72
CA VAL A 28 8.56 9.32 13.27
C VAL A 28 9.04 7.91 12.93
N PRO A 29 8.63 7.33 11.79
CA PRO A 29 9.13 6.03 11.35
C PRO A 29 10.66 6.03 11.25
N PRO A 30 11.34 4.97 11.72
CA PRO A 30 12.78 4.87 11.58
C PRO A 30 13.16 4.72 10.11
N ILE A 31 14.20 5.43 9.68
CA ILE A 31 14.74 5.35 8.33
C ILE A 31 16.07 4.63 8.28
N ASP A 32 16.25 3.75 7.29
CA ASP A 32 17.51 3.11 6.95
C ASP A 32 17.91 3.50 5.51
N LEU A 33 18.76 4.50 5.38
CA LEU A 33 19.17 5.04 4.08
C LEU A 33 19.84 4.01 3.16
N LYS A 34 20.47 2.95 3.71
CA LYS A 34 21.04 1.89 2.89
C LYS A 34 19.95 1.01 2.27
N LYS A 35 18.92 0.69 3.06
CA LYS A 35 17.75 -0.04 2.55
C LYS A 35 16.98 0.79 1.54
N GLU A 36 16.77 2.09 1.82
CA GLU A 36 16.13 3.01 0.87
C GLU A 36 16.82 2.96 -0.48
N LYS A 37 18.14 3.18 -0.49
CA LYS A 37 18.92 3.10 -1.72
C LYS A 37 18.78 1.73 -2.41
N GLN A 38 18.85 0.62 -1.65
CA GLN A 38 18.71 -0.72 -2.20
C GLN A 38 17.33 -0.94 -2.86
N PHE A 39 16.24 -0.44 -2.24
CA PHE A 39 14.91 -0.54 -2.82
C PHE A 39 14.76 0.32 -4.07
N HIS A 40 15.27 1.55 -4.05
CA HIS A 40 15.23 2.40 -5.24
C HIS A 40 16.03 1.79 -6.40
N ASP A 41 17.26 1.32 -6.16
CA ASP A 41 18.07 0.64 -7.17
C ASP A 41 17.35 -0.61 -7.71
N PHE A 42 16.65 -1.36 -6.86
CA PHE A 42 15.86 -2.52 -7.26
C PHE A 42 14.71 -2.14 -8.18
N VAL A 43 13.90 -1.14 -7.82
CA VAL A 43 12.78 -0.67 -8.64
C VAL A 43 13.27 -0.15 -9.98
N MET A 44 14.37 0.60 -10.03
CA MET A 44 14.99 1.04 -11.28
C MET A 44 15.35 -0.15 -12.18
N LYS A 45 16.02 -1.18 -11.62
CA LYS A 45 16.34 -2.39 -12.37
C LYS A 45 15.09 -3.14 -12.89
N LEU A 46 14.02 -3.19 -12.09
CA LEU A 46 12.76 -3.81 -12.52
C LEU A 46 12.15 -3.06 -13.71
N ASN A 47 12.21 -1.74 -13.70
CA ASN A 47 11.75 -0.89 -14.79
C ASN A 47 12.61 -1.09 -16.05
N ASP A 48 13.94 -1.02 -15.93
CA ASP A 48 14.88 -1.20 -17.04
C ASP A 48 14.77 -2.57 -17.72
N ASN A 49 14.36 -3.59 -16.97
CA ASN A 49 14.12 -4.94 -17.48
C ASN A 49 12.65 -5.18 -17.91
N GLU A 50 11.82 -4.14 -17.90
CA GLU A 50 10.39 -4.21 -18.25
C GLU A 50 9.63 -5.28 -17.46
N ILE A 51 9.96 -5.46 -16.16
CA ILE A 51 9.33 -6.46 -15.29
C ILE A 51 8.07 -5.89 -14.66
N ILE A 52 8.01 -4.58 -14.43
CA ILE A 52 6.87 -3.90 -13.80
C ILE A 52 6.12 -3.03 -14.80
N ASN A 53 4.83 -2.80 -14.54
CA ASN A 53 3.97 -1.90 -15.31
C ASN A 53 3.87 -0.53 -14.65
N SER A 54 3.89 -0.47 -13.33
CA SER A 54 3.86 0.76 -12.54
C SER A 54 4.49 0.53 -11.17
N ALA A 55 4.95 1.63 -10.56
CA ALA A 55 5.43 1.67 -9.20
C ALA A 55 4.92 2.94 -8.51
N HIS A 56 4.66 2.86 -7.21
CA HIS A 56 4.23 3.96 -6.37
C HIS A 56 4.82 3.78 -4.98
N ASP A 57 5.44 4.80 -4.42
CA ASP A 57 5.88 4.80 -3.03
C ASP A 57 4.67 4.93 -2.08
N ILE A 58 4.77 4.30 -0.92
CA ILE A 58 3.75 4.47 0.11
C ILE A 58 4.13 5.70 0.93
N SER A 59 3.25 6.69 0.91
CA SER A 59 3.40 7.96 1.62
C SER A 59 2.17 8.23 2.50
N ASP A 60 1.66 9.45 2.49
CA ASP A 60 0.55 9.89 3.34
C ASP A 60 -0.68 8.98 3.23
N GLY A 61 -1.20 8.56 4.38
CA GLY A 61 -2.33 7.66 4.50
C GLY A 61 -2.00 6.17 4.33
N GLY A 62 -0.76 5.80 3.96
CA GLY A 62 -0.30 4.42 3.94
C GLY A 62 -0.68 3.62 2.68
N LEU A 63 -0.75 2.29 2.85
CA LEU A 63 -0.90 1.33 1.75
C LEU A 63 -2.23 1.45 1.00
N LEU A 64 -3.35 1.61 1.71
CA LEU A 64 -4.67 1.59 1.10
C LEU A 64 -4.93 2.82 0.22
N PRO A 65 -4.68 4.07 0.64
CA PRO A 65 -4.75 5.22 -0.24
C PRO A 65 -3.85 5.10 -1.45
N CYS A 66 -2.59 4.70 -1.30
CA CYS A 66 -1.67 4.49 -2.41
C CYS A 66 -2.20 3.46 -3.42
N MET A 67 -2.76 2.33 -2.96
CA MET A 67 -3.43 1.35 -3.82
C MET A 67 -4.59 1.97 -4.60
N ILE A 68 -5.46 2.74 -3.91
CA ILE A 68 -6.60 3.40 -4.54
C ILE A 68 -6.13 4.35 -5.62
N GLU A 69 -5.12 5.18 -5.38
CA GLU A 69 -4.55 6.10 -6.35
C GLU A 69 -4.07 5.41 -7.63
N MET A 70 -3.40 4.26 -7.50
CA MET A 70 -2.98 3.45 -8.64
C MET A 70 -4.15 2.89 -9.46
N LEU A 71 -5.33 2.71 -8.86
CA LEU A 71 -6.53 2.14 -9.49
C LEU A 71 -7.46 3.18 -10.10
N LEU A 72 -7.42 4.45 -9.60
CA LEU A 72 -8.42 5.49 -9.89
C LEU A 72 -8.65 5.72 -11.38
N PHE A 73 -7.59 6.01 -12.12
CA PHE A 73 -7.71 6.49 -13.51
C PHE A 73 -8.20 5.41 -14.47
N ASN A 74 -7.86 4.17 -14.22
CA ASN A 74 -8.32 3.03 -15.01
C ASN A 74 -9.58 2.38 -14.44
N LYS A 75 -10.10 2.91 -13.31
CA LYS A 75 -11.30 2.41 -12.61
C LYS A 75 -11.24 0.91 -12.32
N LEU A 76 -10.05 0.42 -12.01
CA LEU A 76 -9.83 -1.00 -11.68
C LEU A 76 -10.29 -1.28 -10.26
N GLY A 77 -10.61 -2.53 -9.99
CA GLY A 77 -10.75 -3.09 -8.64
C GLY A 77 -9.52 -3.91 -8.27
N ILE A 78 -9.51 -4.40 -7.03
CA ILE A 78 -8.49 -5.32 -6.54
C ILE A 78 -9.08 -6.27 -5.50
N ASP A 79 -8.73 -7.54 -5.61
CA ASP A 79 -8.94 -8.56 -4.58
C ASP A 79 -7.70 -8.58 -3.69
N ILE A 80 -7.82 -8.07 -2.46
CA ILE A 80 -6.68 -7.97 -1.53
C ILE A 80 -6.36 -9.31 -0.90
N ASN A 81 -5.09 -9.69 -0.89
CA ASN A 81 -4.57 -10.81 -0.13
C ASN A 81 -4.12 -10.33 1.25
N LEU A 82 -4.95 -10.56 2.26
CA LEU A 82 -4.59 -10.21 3.63
C LEU A 82 -3.48 -11.11 4.18
N PRO A 83 -2.51 -10.57 4.93
CA PRO A 83 -1.56 -11.36 5.71
C PRO A 83 -2.27 -12.36 6.61
N THR A 84 -1.66 -13.53 6.82
CA THR A 84 -2.28 -14.64 7.58
C THR A 84 -2.75 -14.21 8.97
N LYS A 85 -1.99 -13.34 9.63
CA LYS A 85 -2.31 -12.83 10.98
C LYS A 85 -3.66 -12.09 11.04
N ILE A 86 -4.07 -11.41 9.97
CA ILE A 86 -5.29 -10.58 9.94
C ILE A 86 -6.45 -11.20 9.18
N GLN A 87 -6.35 -12.46 8.80
CA GLN A 87 -7.43 -13.15 8.08
C GLN A 87 -8.65 -13.46 8.97
N THR A 88 -8.51 -13.41 10.29
CA THR A 88 -9.61 -13.61 11.23
C THR A 88 -9.90 -12.32 11.97
N PRO A 89 -11.09 -11.72 11.84
CA PRO A 89 -11.46 -10.49 12.54
C PRO A 89 -11.53 -10.69 14.05
N ASN A 90 -10.72 -9.95 14.81
CA ASN A 90 -10.80 -9.76 16.26
C ASN A 90 -10.12 -8.43 16.60
N GLU A 91 -10.20 -7.97 17.84
CA GLU A 91 -9.66 -6.65 18.24
C GLU A 91 -8.15 -6.49 17.97
N GLU A 92 -7.36 -7.52 18.32
CA GLU A 92 -5.91 -7.51 18.09
C GLU A 92 -5.58 -7.45 16.58
N ASN A 93 -6.27 -8.28 15.80
CA ASN A 93 -6.07 -8.33 14.36
C ASN A 93 -6.57 -7.07 13.65
N LEU A 94 -7.58 -6.39 14.21
CA LEU A 94 -8.08 -5.13 13.67
C LEU A 94 -7.02 -4.01 13.78
N LEU A 95 -6.34 -3.90 14.93
CA LEU A 95 -5.24 -2.95 15.08
C LEU A 95 -4.09 -3.24 14.11
N PHE A 96 -3.76 -4.53 13.95
CA PHE A 96 -2.76 -4.95 12.98
C PHE A 96 -3.18 -4.64 11.53
N LEU A 97 -4.46 -4.84 11.20
CA LEU A 97 -5.01 -4.45 9.88
C LEU A 97 -4.88 -2.95 9.63
N HIS A 98 -5.20 -2.12 10.63
CA HIS A 98 -5.04 -0.68 10.51
C HIS A 98 -3.57 -0.29 10.28
N GLY A 99 -2.64 -0.86 11.03
CA GLY A 99 -1.21 -0.65 10.82
C GLY A 99 -0.75 -1.08 9.43
N TRP A 100 -1.26 -2.21 8.93
CA TRP A 100 -0.93 -2.70 7.59
C TRP A 100 -1.47 -1.82 6.47
N LEU A 101 -2.74 -1.35 6.59
CA LEU A 101 -3.41 -0.53 5.59
C LEU A 101 -2.99 0.94 5.63
N PHE A 102 -2.79 1.51 6.83
CA PHE A 102 -2.65 2.95 7.03
C PHE A 102 -1.29 3.37 7.63
N GLY A 103 -0.40 2.42 7.89
CA GLY A 103 0.94 2.74 8.39
C GLY A 103 1.77 3.48 7.34
N GLU A 104 2.43 4.56 7.75
CA GLU A 104 3.26 5.43 6.91
C GLU A 104 4.75 5.12 7.10
N ASP A 105 5.12 3.85 7.00
CA ASP A 105 6.51 3.41 7.15
C ASP A 105 7.35 3.73 5.92
N GLN A 106 8.63 3.99 6.17
CA GLN A 106 9.61 4.17 5.11
C GLN A 106 9.95 2.85 4.40
N SER A 107 10.56 2.95 3.22
CA SER A 107 11.01 1.79 2.41
C SER A 107 9.88 0.85 1.97
N ARG A 108 8.70 1.38 1.70
CA ARG A 108 7.58 0.62 1.14
C ARG A 108 7.20 1.16 -0.23
N ILE A 109 7.15 0.28 -1.22
CA ILE A 109 6.78 0.62 -2.60
C ILE A 109 5.79 -0.44 -3.09
N ILE A 110 4.69 0.00 -3.69
CA ILE A 110 3.77 -0.86 -4.43
C ILE A 110 4.24 -0.92 -5.87
N ILE A 111 4.22 -2.11 -6.44
CA ILE A 111 4.47 -2.31 -7.87
C ILE A 111 3.35 -3.14 -8.48
N SER A 112 3.02 -2.88 -9.73
CA SER A 112 2.16 -3.75 -10.52
C SER A 112 2.94 -4.46 -11.61
N THR A 113 2.57 -5.70 -11.91
CA THR A 113 3.22 -6.50 -12.94
C THR A 113 2.26 -7.50 -13.59
N ASN A 114 2.48 -7.78 -14.86
CA ASN A 114 1.89 -8.92 -15.58
C ASN A 114 2.90 -10.08 -15.74
N LYS A 115 4.08 -9.98 -15.09
CA LYS A 115 5.17 -10.96 -15.14
C LYS A 115 5.56 -11.43 -13.72
N PRO A 116 4.61 -11.97 -12.92
CA PRO A 116 4.85 -12.25 -11.50
C PRO A 116 6.01 -13.23 -11.26
N ASP A 117 6.16 -14.25 -12.12
CA ASP A 117 7.21 -15.24 -11.97
C ASP A 117 8.61 -14.63 -12.16
N LYS A 118 8.75 -13.77 -13.19
CA LYS A 118 10.01 -13.03 -13.41
C LYS A 118 10.32 -12.08 -12.25
N LEU A 119 9.30 -11.40 -11.72
CA LEU A 119 9.44 -10.53 -10.57
C LEU A 119 9.92 -11.30 -9.34
N MET A 120 9.33 -12.47 -9.06
CA MET A 120 9.73 -13.33 -7.94
C MET A 120 11.16 -13.87 -8.10
N GLU A 121 11.55 -14.28 -9.30
CA GLU A 121 12.92 -14.72 -9.60
C GLU A 121 13.92 -13.59 -9.40
N PHE A 122 13.62 -12.41 -9.94
CA PHE A 122 14.47 -11.23 -9.84
C PHE A 122 14.62 -10.76 -8.38
N SER A 123 13.56 -10.78 -7.61
CA SER A 123 13.61 -10.41 -6.18
C SER A 123 14.50 -11.34 -5.36
N LYS A 124 14.49 -12.64 -5.68
CA LYS A 124 15.38 -13.63 -5.04
C LYS A 124 16.85 -13.36 -5.39
N SER A 125 17.16 -13.04 -6.65
CA SER A 125 18.54 -12.76 -7.10
C SER A 125 19.12 -11.50 -6.45
N GLU A 126 18.29 -10.48 -6.18
CA GLU A 126 18.68 -9.24 -5.53
C GLU A 126 18.54 -9.31 -3.98
N ASN A 127 18.11 -10.45 -3.44
CA ASN A 127 17.83 -10.65 -2.01
C ASN A 127 16.87 -9.60 -1.41
N ILE A 128 15.83 -9.24 -2.17
CA ILE A 128 14.77 -8.33 -1.76
C ILE A 128 13.48 -9.11 -1.54
N LYS A 129 12.87 -8.96 -0.37
CA LYS A 129 11.57 -9.57 -0.08
C LYS A 129 10.46 -8.77 -0.72
N ILE A 130 9.59 -9.46 -1.43
CA ILE A 130 8.34 -8.91 -1.98
C ILE A 130 7.16 -9.78 -1.60
N TYR A 131 5.99 -9.19 -1.57
CA TYR A 131 4.74 -9.87 -1.20
C TYR A 131 3.67 -9.58 -2.25
N CYS A 132 2.90 -10.59 -2.62
CA CYS A 132 1.71 -10.41 -3.46
C CYS A 132 0.55 -9.93 -2.59
N ILE A 133 0.28 -8.63 -2.61
CA ILE A 133 -0.78 -7.99 -1.80
C ILE A 133 -2.17 -8.06 -2.44
N GLY A 134 -2.30 -8.53 -3.67
CA GLY A 134 -3.59 -8.68 -4.33
C GLY A 134 -3.48 -8.87 -5.83
N LYS A 135 -4.65 -8.98 -6.46
CA LYS A 135 -4.79 -9.08 -7.91
C LYS A 135 -5.83 -8.09 -8.40
N THR A 136 -5.44 -7.24 -9.36
CA THR A 136 -6.35 -6.28 -9.99
C THR A 136 -7.41 -6.99 -10.85
N ASN A 137 -8.60 -6.41 -10.90
CA ASN A 137 -9.74 -6.88 -11.69
C ASN A 137 -10.52 -5.69 -12.28
N ASN A 138 -11.59 -5.96 -13.02
CA ASN A 138 -12.39 -4.93 -13.70
C ASN A 138 -13.69 -4.58 -12.93
N THR A 139 -13.80 -4.91 -11.64
CA THR A 139 -15.03 -4.66 -10.86
C THR A 139 -15.19 -3.20 -10.45
N GLY A 140 -14.10 -2.42 -10.42
CA GLY A 140 -14.08 -1.08 -9.86
C GLY A 140 -14.29 -1.05 -8.34
N VAL A 141 -13.99 -2.16 -7.66
CA VAL A 141 -14.14 -2.32 -6.22
C VAL A 141 -12.84 -2.84 -5.61
N VAL A 142 -12.43 -2.23 -4.50
CA VAL A 142 -11.37 -2.75 -3.63
C VAL A 142 -12.03 -3.65 -2.60
N GLU A 143 -11.81 -4.95 -2.68
CA GLU A 143 -12.34 -5.92 -1.73
C GLU A 143 -11.33 -6.20 -0.62
N ILE A 144 -11.71 -5.86 0.63
CA ILE A 144 -10.94 -6.21 1.83
C ILE A 144 -11.62 -7.43 2.46
N PRO A 145 -11.11 -8.65 2.24
CA PRO A 145 -11.81 -9.88 2.62
C PRO A 145 -12.19 -9.90 4.10
N LYS A 146 -13.46 -10.22 4.40
CA LYS A 146 -14.07 -10.30 5.75
C LYS A 146 -14.20 -8.96 6.48
N TYR A 147 -13.88 -7.83 5.85
CA TYR A 147 -14.02 -6.50 6.45
C TYR A 147 -14.99 -5.64 5.65
N ASP A 148 -14.53 -5.00 4.58
CA ASP A 148 -15.36 -4.05 3.82
C ASP A 148 -14.93 -4.00 2.35
N SER A 149 -15.66 -3.23 1.56
CA SER A 149 -15.36 -2.94 0.16
C SER A 149 -15.45 -1.45 -0.14
N ILE A 150 -14.59 -0.97 -1.05
CA ILE A 150 -14.50 0.44 -1.42
C ILE A 150 -14.74 0.58 -2.92
N CYS A 151 -15.73 1.40 -3.28
CA CYS A 151 -16.05 1.70 -4.67
C CYS A 151 -15.10 2.75 -5.24
N ILE A 152 -14.33 2.40 -6.26
CA ILE A 152 -13.34 3.27 -6.92
C ILE A 152 -14.00 4.51 -7.55
N ASN A 153 -15.20 4.40 -8.11
CA ASN A 153 -15.88 5.57 -8.67
C ASN A 153 -16.20 6.64 -7.60
N LYS A 154 -16.52 6.24 -6.37
CA LYS A 154 -16.70 7.19 -5.26
C LYS A 154 -15.39 7.88 -4.89
N CYS A 155 -14.30 7.13 -4.85
CA CYS A 155 -12.96 7.70 -4.60
C CYS A 155 -12.54 8.67 -5.71
N LEU A 156 -12.79 8.33 -6.97
CA LEU A 156 -12.51 9.19 -8.11
C LEU A 156 -13.33 10.50 -8.05
N ASP A 157 -14.60 10.42 -7.66
CA ASP A 157 -15.44 11.60 -7.49
C ASP A 157 -14.92 12.52 -6.38
N LEU A 158 -14.51 11.95 -5.25
CA LEU A 158 -13.87 12.72 -4.17
C LEU A 158 -12.55 13.36 -4.66
N TYR A 159 -11.69 12.60 -5.30
CA TYR A 159 -10.41 13.08 -5.83
C TYR A 159 -10.60 14.27 -6.77
N ASN A 160 -11.54 14.17 -7.73
CA ASN A 160 -11.77 15.22 -8.72
C ASN A 160 -12.47 16.45 -8.16
N ASN A 161 -13.32 16.32 -7.13
CA ASN A 161 -14.20 17.37 -6.69
C ASN A 161 -13.79 18.05 -5.38
N THR A 162 -12.80 17.53 -4.64
CA THR A 162 -12.43 18.11 -3.35
C THR A 162 -11.82 19.51 -3.52
N ILE A 163 -10.81 19.66 -4.35
CA ILE A 163 -10.17 20.97 -4.58
C ILE A 163 -11.12 21.98 -5.22
N PRO A 164 -11.89 21.67 -6.30
CA PRO A 164 -12.87 22.61 -6.86
C PRO A 164 -13.97 23.04 -5.90
N LYS A 165 -14.34 22.19 -4.92
CA LYS A 165 -15.33 22.57 -3.88
C LYS A 165 -14.75 23.51 -2.83
N LEU A 166 -13.47 23.37 -2.51
CA LEU A 166 -12.78 24.22 -1.54
C LEU A 166 -12.39 25.59 -2.13
N PHE A 167 -12.15 25.65 -3.42
CA PHE A 167 -11.75 26.85 -4.17
C PHE A 167 -12.66 27.01 -5.40
N PRO A 168 -13.94 27.46 -5.20
CA PRO A 168 -14.91 27.61 -6.27
C PRO A 168 -14.57 28.72 -7.26
#